data_b98afe2ff31961526139c2c648de8afc
#
_entry.id   b98afe2ff31961526139c2c648de8afc
#
_cell.length_a   1.000
_cell.length_b   1.000
_cell.length_c   1.000
_cell.angle_alpha   90.00
_cell.angle_beta   90.00
_cell.angle_gamma   90.00
#
_symmetry.space_group_name_H-M   'P 1'
#
loop_
_entity.id
_entity.type
_entity.pdbx_description
1 polymer ?
#
loop_
_entity_poly.entity_id
_entity_poly.type
_entity_poly.pdbx_seq_one_letter_code
_entity_poly.pdbx_strand_id
1 'polypeptide(L)'
;MKLETSFAPVDTSDQVVKYTSSDPDVATVDEFGTITGVSVGSARIMAETREGLSDDLEIAVVENPYTLIPQSNMTATATSVYGGTTEGPASNVLDGNVRTIWHTNYAPKDELPQSITVSFDQPYTVGRFVYTPRQNGTNGIISEYELYAIHQDGSKDLVASGSDWALDAKDKTVSFAPVEAVGLELKAIAGAGGFGTAAELNVYAYGPIEPAPVYVPVDDRDASLVFTGAWNNDSNGSFYEGTARYTNEIGASVEFTFVGTAIRWYGQNDVNFGAAEVYVDGVLAGEVNVYGPAAAQQLLFEADGLAYGKHTIRIVCVSPVVDFDYFSYVGE
;
A
#
# COMPACT_ATOMS: atom_id res chain seq x y z
N MET A 1 -7.90 19.84 18.07
CA MET A 1 -7.52 21.22 17.69
C MET A 1 -7.55 22.05 18.96
N LYS A 2 -6.62 23.02 19.14
CA LYS A 2 -6.63 23.92 20.33
C LYS A 2 -6.93 25.34 19.88
N LEU A 3 -7.85 26.00 20.57
CA LEU A 3 -8.17 27.42 20.36
C LEU A 3 -7.09 28.29 20.97
N GLU A 4 -6.73 29.35 20.27
CA GLU A 4 -5.96 30.46 20.81
C GLU A 4 -6.91 31.62 21.04
N THR A 5 -6.94 32.14 22.29
CA THR A 5 -7.82 33.24 22.67
C THR A 5 -6.96 34.47 22.93
N SER A 6 -7.33 35.59 22.31
CA SER A 6 -6.69 36.88 22.55
C SER A 6 -7.69 37.89 23.12
N PHE A 7 -7.21 38.84 23.93
CA PHE A 7 -8.02 39.87 24.55
C PHE A 7 -7.59 41.24 24.06
N ALA A 8 -8.56 42.12 23.87
CA ALA A 8 -8.29 43.52 23.57
C ALA A 8 -9.11 44.43 24.54
N PRO A 9 -8.44 45.27 25.36
CA PRO A 9 -6.98 45.41 25.46
C PRO A 9 -6.28 44.23 26.12
N VAL A 10 -4.99 44.03 25.81
CA VAL A 10 -4.15 42.88 26.27
C VAL A 10 -3.99 42.81 27.78
N ASP A 11 -4.17 43.93 28.44
CA ASP A 11 -3.98 44.15 29.90
C ASP A 11 -5.28 44.01 30.73
N THR A 12 -6.33 43.42 30.10
CA THR A 12 -7.58 43.15 30.85
C THR A 12 -7.31 42.24 32.05
N SER A 13 -7.92 42.60 33.21
CA SER A 13 -7.66 41.89 34.47
C SER A 13 -8.36 40.54 34.60
N ASP A 14 -9.43 40.32 33.84
CA ASP A 14 -10.14 39.03 33.76
C ASP A 14 -9.99 38.43 32.37
N GLN A 15 -9.18 37.35 32.28
CA GLN A 15 -8.93 36.57 31.07
C GLN A 15 -9.55 35.17 31.15
N VAL A 16 -10.51 34.98 32.08
CA VAL A 16 -11.20 33.67 32.19
C VAL A 16 -12.25 33.54 31.12
N VAL A 17 -12.15 32.50 30.35
CA VAL A 17 -13.09 32.16 29.26
C VAL A 17 -13.73 30.82 29.55
N LYS A 18 -15.03 30.74 29.35
CA LYS A 18 -15.78 29.49 29.33
C LYS A 18 -16.05 29.09 27.89
N TYR A 19 -15.68 27.86 27.54
CA TYR A 19 -15.95 27.30 26.22
C TYR A 19 -17.18 26.41 26.26
N THR A 20 -18.00 26.49 25.23
CA THR A 20 -19.18 25.60 25.04
C THR A 20 -19.33 25.21 23.59
N SER A 21 -19.86 24.00 23.34
CA SER A 21 -20.23 23.53 22.00
C SER A 21 -21.73 23.63 21.82
N SER A 22 -22.16 24.03 20.63
CA SER A 22 -23.58 24.04 20.26
C SER A 22 -24.12 22.62 20.02
N ASP A 23 -23.22 21.65 19.71
CA ASP A 23 -23.53 20.25 19.49
C ASP A 23 -22.39 19.37 19.99
N PRO A 24 -22.46 18.92 21.27
CA PRO A 24 -21.44 18.04 21.85
C PRO A 24 -21.37 16.64 21.21
N ASP A 25 -22.41 16.21 20.50
CA ASP A 25 -22.43 14.93 19.79
C ASP A 25 -21.63 15.02 18.47
N VAL A 26 -21.43 16.23 17.96
CA VAL A 26 -20.56 16.50 16.80
C VAL A 26 -19.15 16.86 17.24
N ALA A 27 -19.01 17.78 18.21
CA ALA A 27 -17.71 18.18 18.72
C ALA A 27 -17.81 18.63 20.17
N THR A 28 -16.83 18.26 21.00
CA THR A 28 -16.68 18.73 22.37
C THR A 28 -15.54 19.75 22.47
N VAL A 29 -15.57 20.57 23.51
CA VAL A 29 -14.49 21.49 23.89
C VAL A 29 -14.23 21.40 25.39
N ASP A 30 -12.97 21.34 25.81
CA ASP A 30 -12.59 21.30 27.21
C ASP A 30 -12.38 22.74 27.80
N GLU A 31 -12.14 22.81 29.10
CA GLU A 31 -11.88 24.07 29.81
C GLU A 31 -10.62 24.82 29.34
N PHE A 32 -9.73 24.12 28.61
CA PHE A 32 -8.49 24.70 28.06
C PHE A 32 -8.64 25.08 26.57
N GLY A 33 -9.85 25.00 26.02
CA GLY A 33 -10.13 25.31 24.62
C GLY A 33 -9.67 24.21 23.64
N THR A 34 -9.48 22.97 24.11
CA THR A 34 -9.14 21.86 23.23
C THR A 34 -10.42 21.26 22.62
N ILE A 35 -10.55 21.31 21.30
CA ILE A 35 -11.69 20.76 20.56
C ILE A 35 -11.39 19.32 20.14
N THR A 36 -12.36 18.43 20.39
CA THR A 36 -12.35 17.03 19.96
C THR A 36 -13.57 16.76 19.08
N GLY A 37 -13.36 16.29 17.84
CA GLY A 37 -14.42 15.80 16.97
C GLY A 37 -14.98 14.48 17.51
N VAL A 38 -16.30 14.32 17.50
CA VAL A 38 -17.03 13.13 17.99
C VAL A 38 -17.71 12.40 16.84
N SER A 39 -18.46 13.12 15.98
CA SER A 39 -19.10 12.56 14.79
C SER A 39 -19.09 13.58 13.65
N VAL A 40 -19.30 13.09 12.42
CA VAL A 40 -19.37 13.94 11.22
C VAL A 40 -20.53 14.93 11.35
N GLY A 41 -20.26 16.22 11.10
CA GLY A 41 -21.24 17.28 11.20
C GLY A 41 -20.61 18.64 11.40
N SER A 42 -21.42 19.66 11.67
CA SER A 42 -20.97 21.01 12.02
C SER A 42 -21.40 21.38 13.43
N ALA A 43 -20.51 21.98 14.18
CA ALA A 43 -20.79 22.52 15.49
C ALA A 43 -20.16 23.91 15.63
N ARG A 44 -20.78 24.76 16.44
CA ARG A 44 -20.26 26.07 16.78
C ARG A 44 -19.66 26.03 18.18
N ILE A 45 -18.40 26.41 18.30
CA ILE A 45 -17.72 26.54 19.58
C ILE A 45 -17.75 27.98 19.98
N MET A 46 -18.32 28.25 21.14
CA MET A 46 -18.46 29.62 21.74
C MET A 46 -17.48 29.76 22.88
N ALA A 47 -16.80 30.91 22.92
CA ALA A 47 -15.97 31.39 24.00
C ALA A 47 -16.65 32.58 24.66
N GLU A 48 -16.92 32.53 25.94
CA GLU A 48 -17.64 33.57 26.68
C GLU A 48 -16.87 33.98 27.93
N THR A 49 -16.71 35.31 28.15
CA THR A 49 -16.14 35.85 29.36
C THR A 49 -17.19 35.95 30.49
N ARG A 50 -16.77 36.15 31.73
CA ARG A 50 -17.69 36.35 32.86
C ARG A 50 -18.61 37.56 32.70
N GLU A 51 -18.20 38.58 31.95
CA GLU A 51 -18.95 39.77 31.66
C GLU A 51 -19.91 39.64 30.49
N GLY A 52 -20.00 38.44 29.88
CA GLY A 52 -20.92 38.14 28.79
C GLY A 52 -20.42 38.55 27.40
N LEU A 53 -19.15 38.93 27.26
CA LEU A 53 -18.55 39.10 25.92
C LEU A 53 -18.30 37.73 25.34
N SER A 54 -18.71 37.51 24.12
CA SER A 54 -18.57 36.21 23.46
C SER A 54 -18.06 36.36 22.03
N ASP A 55 -17.33 35.32 21.58
CA ASP A 55 -16.96 35.11 20.20
C ASP A 55 -17.18 33.62 19.88
N ASP A 56 -17.38 33.28 18.59
CA ASP A 56 -17.67 31.91 18.19
C ASP A 56 -16.93 31.50 16.91
N LEU A 57 -16.68 30.21 16.83
CA LEU A 57 -16.06 29.58 15.68
C LEU A 57 -16.93 28.40 15.20
N GLU A 58 -17.32 28.44 13.95
CA GLU A 58 -17.93 27.27 13.30
C GLU A 58 -16.85 26.27 12.90
N ILE A 59 -17.03 25.01 13.29
CA ILE A 59 -16.16 23.91 12.95
C ILE A 59 -16.95 22.83 12.24
N ALA A 60 -16.33 22.19 11.24
CA ALA A 60 -16.84 20.98 10.59
C ALA A 60 -15.98 19.79 11.01
N VAL A 61 -16.63 18.76 11.54
CA VAL A 61 -16.03 17.45 11.73
C VAL A 61 -16.31 16.65 10.45
N VAL A 62 -15.27 16.29 9.76
CA VAL A 62 -15.33 15.49 8.53
C VAL A 62 -14.79 14.11 8.79
N GLU A 63 -15.24 13.13 8.01
CA GLU A 63 -14.70 11.78 8.06
C GLU A 63 -13.19 11.81 7.74
N ASN A 64 -12.40 11.08 8.52
CA ASN A 64 -10.98 10.91 8.22
C ASN A 64 -10.87 9.89 7.06
N PRO A 65 -10.49 10.31 5.86
CA PRO A 65 -10.44 9.41 4.73
C PRO A 65 -9.22 8.47 4.76
N TYR A 66 -8.39 8.55 5.79
CA TYR A 66 -7.14 7.82 5.84
C TYR A 66 -7.21 6.64 6.81
N THR A 67 -6.86 5.45 6.32
CA THR A 67 -6.75 4.21 7.10
C THR A 67 -5.28 3.79 7.18
N LEU A 68 -4.77 3.53 8.39
CA LEU A 68 -3.39 3.06 8.57
C LEU A 68 -3.23 1.67 7.91
N ILE A 69 -2.26 1.53 7.01
CA ILE A 69 -1.86 0.23 6.47
C ILE A 69 -1.08 -0.51 7.59
N PRO A 70 -1.49 -1.74 7.97
CA PRO A 70 -0.77 -2.50 8.98
C PRO A 70 0.70 -2.70 8.58
N GLN A 71 1.62 -2.54 9.51
CA GLN A 71 3.05 -2.74 9.24
C GLN A 71 3.37 -4.19 8.81
N SER A 72 2.54 -5.16 9.25
CA SER A 72 2.63 -6.56 8.79
C SER A 72 2.38 -6.74 7.28
N ASN A 73 1.74 -5.78 6.63
CA ASN A 73 1.46 -5.75 5.19
C ASN A 73 2.57 -5.03 4.40
N MET A 74 3.68 -4.73 5.07
CA MET A 74 4.80 -3.99 4.49
C MET A 74 6.13 -4.71 4.73
N THR A 75 7.07 -4.47 3.82
CA THR A 75 8.48 -4.80 3.96
C THR A 75 9.33 -3.57 3.73
N ALA A 76 10.52 -3.50 4.35
CA ALA A 76 11.40 -2.34 4.19
C ALA A 76 12.78 -2.74 3.69
N THR A 77 13.31 -1.95 2.76
CA THR A 77 14.68 -2.03 2.23
C THR A 77 15.31 -0.65 2.20
N ALA A 78 16.63 -0.56 2.20
CA ALA A 78 17.32 0.72 2.13
C ALA A 78 18.60 0.65 1.30
N THR A 79 19.01 1.78 0.71
CA THR A 79 20.24 1.90 -0.09
C THR A 79 21.51 1.91 0.77
N SER A 80 21.36 2.29 2.04
CA SER A 80 22.44 2.33 3.02
C SER A 80 21.95 1.81 4.36
N VAL A 81 22.68 0.91 4.99
CA VAL A 81 22.31 0.24 6.24
C VAL A 81 23.54 0.06 7.11
N TYR A 82 23.50 0.55 8.35
CA TYR A 82 24.51 0.23 9.34
C TYR A 82 24.35 -1.21 9.85
N GLY A 83 25.45 -1.90 10.12
CA GLY A 83 25.46 -3.33 10.45
C GLY A 83 25.06 -3.70 11.90
N GLY A 84 24.48 -2.80 12.68
CA GLY A 84 23.96 -3.08 14.03
C GLY A 84 22.60 -3.78 13.98
N THR A 85 22.08 -4.18 15.15
CA THR A 85 20.76 -4.83 15.27
C THR A 85 19.65 -3.88 15.73
N THR A 86 19.94 -2.98 16.67
CA THR A 86 19.02 -1.96 17.18
C THR A 86 19.12 -0.65 16.42
N GLU A 87 20.28 -0.38 15.82
CA GLU A 87 20.51 0.69 14.85
C GLU A 87 20.99 0.02 13.56
N GLY A 88 20.35 0.28 12.44
CA GLY A 88 20.80 -0.13 11.13
C GLY A 88 19.75 -0.77 10.24
N PRO A 89 19.19 -1.94 10.56
CA PRO A 89 18.29 -2.65 9.66
C PRO A 89 17.11 -1.81 9.19
N ALA A 90 16.81 -1.89 7.88
CA ALA A 90 15.64 -1.21 7.32
C ALA A 90 14.32 -1.71 7.95
N SER A 91 14.25 -3.00 8.31
CA SER A 91 13.09 -3.60 8.96
C SER A 91 12.69 -2.97 10.30
N ASN A 92 13.63 -2.26 10.96
CA ASN A 92 13.35 -1.58 12.23
C ASN A 92 12.27 -0.48 12.10
N VAL A 93 12.01 0.02 10.90
CA VAL A 93 10.97 1.05 10.69
C VAL A 93 9.55 0.50 10.64
N LEU A 94 9.38 -0.83 10.78
CA LEU A 94 8.12 -1.55 10.72
C LEU A 94 7.93 -2.51 11.91
N ASP A 95 8.69 -2.36 12.99
CA ASP A 95 8.67 -3.28 14.13
C ASP A 95 7.82 -2.79 15.32
N GLY A 96 7.24 -1.59 15.21
CA GLY A 96 6.42 -0.97 16.25
C GLY A 96 7.21 -0.52 17.49
N ASN A 97 8.54 -0.43 17.38
CA ASN A 97 9.42 -0.13 18.50
C ASN A 97 10.30 1.10 18.22
N VAL A 98 9.87 2.27 18.63
CA VAL A 98 10.59 3.53 18.42
C VAL A 98 12.02 3.61 19.03
N ARG A 99 12.48 2.54 19.71
CA ARG A 99 13.84 2.44 20.24
C ARG A 99 14.81 1.77 19.27
N THR A 100 14.31 1.04 18.30
CA THR A 100 15.05 0.51 17.16
C THR A 100 14.95 1.51 16.02
N ILE A 101 15.98 1.60 15.17
CA ILE A 101 15.99 2.56 14.06
C ILE A 101 16.68 1.97 12.82
N TRP A 102 16.21 2.34 11.66
CA TRP A 102 17.06 2.34 10.48
C TRP A 102 18.10 3.45 10.61
N HIS A 103 19.33 3.17 10.24
CA HIS A 103 20.42 4.14 10.19
C HIS A 103 21.30 3.90 8.96
N THR A 104 21.60 4.96 8.21
CA THR A 104 22.59 4.89 7.14
C THR A 104 23.95 4.48 7.69
N ASN A 105 24.76 3.79 6.89
CA ASN A 105 26.07 3.32 7.34
C ASN A 105 27.00 4.49 7.71
N TYR A 106 27.69 4.39 8.84
CA TYR A 106 28.61 5.42 9.30
C TYR A 106 30.08 4.93 9.42
N ALA A 107 30.33 3.64 9.12
CA ALA A 107 31.68 3.07 9.17
C ALA A 107 31.89 1.98 8.09
N PRO A 108 32.32 2.33 6.84
CA PRO A 108 32.55 3.69 6.34
C PRO A 108 31.25 4.49 6.18
N LYS A 109 31.34 5.82 6.26
CA LYS A 109 30.16 6.68 6.11
C LYS A 109 29.68 6.65 4.67
N ASP A 110 28.38 6.37 4.51
CA ASP A 110 27.70 6.59 3.24
C ASP A 110 27.10 8.02 3.22
N GLU A 111 27.49 8.80 2.24
CA GLU A 111 27.00 10.18 2.12
C GLU A 111 25.56 10.21 1.64
N LEU A 112 24.79 11.22 2.09
CA LEU A 112 23.47 11.50 1.55
C LEU A 112 23.56 12.04 0.11
N PRO A 113 22.55 11.79 -0.76
CA PRO A 113 21.25 11.21 -0.45
C PRO A 113 21.27 9.69 -0.33
N GLN A 114 20.43 9.16 0.59
CA GLN A 114 20.18 7.74 0.77
C GLN A 114 18.66 7.53 0.92
N SER A 115 18.18 6.36 0.51
CA SER A 115 16.76 6.05 0.50
C SER A 115 16.41 4.87 1.41
N ILE A 116 15.20 4.94 1.99
CA ILE A 116 14.50 3.81 2.58
C ILE A 116 13.17 3.63 1.85
N THR A 117 12.87 2.39 1.46
CA THR A 117 11.67 2.02 0.71
C THR A 117 10.82 1.09 1.56
N VAL A 118 9.53 1.38 1.67
CA VAL A 118 8.52 0.45 2.16
C VAL A 118 7.74 -0.08 0.96
N SER A 119 7.69 -1.41 0.82
CA SER A 119 6.94 -2.11 -0.23
C SER A 119 5.71 -2.76 0.39
N PHE A 120 4.58 -2.72 -0.29
CA PHE A 120 3.30 -3.23 0.17
C PHE A 120 3.06 -4.66 -0.32
N ASP A 121 2.23 -5.41 0.38
CA ASP A 121 1.77 -6.75 0.02
C ASP A 121 0.80 -6.76 -1.18
N GLN A 122 0.15 -5.63 -1.44
CA GLN A 122 -0.75 -5.38 -2.58
C GLN A 122 -0.74 -3.88 -2.94
N PRO A 123 -1.26 -3.47 -4.11
CA PRO A 123 -1.46 -2.04 -4.40
C PRO A 123 -2.44 -1.40 -3.42
N TYR A 124 -2.11 -0.18 -2.95
CA TYR A 124 -3.02 0.67 -2.17
C TYR A 124 -3.10 2.06 -2.80
N THR A 125 -4.28 2.67 -2.74
CA THR A 125 -4.39 4.11 -2.97
C THR A 125 -3.90 4.81 -1.70
N VAL A 126 -2.71 5.41 -1.73
CA VAL A 126 -2.07 6.05 -0.57
C VAL A 126 -2.14 7.57 -0.67
N GLY A 127 -2.23 8.29 0.45
CA GLY A 127 -2.34 9.74 0.44
C GLY A 127 -1.74 10.42 1.69
N ARG A 128 -1.20 9.63 2.63
CA ARG A 128 -0.54 10.15 3.82
C ARG A 128 0.62 9.25 4.23
N PHE A 129 1.70 9.88 4.65
CA PHE A 129 2.91 9.25 5.16
C PHE A 129 3.32 9.91 6.47
N VAL A 130 3.79 9.11 7.45
CA VAL A 130 4.31 9.62 8.72
C VAL A 130 5.70 9.05 8.94
N TYR A 131 6.67 9.94 9.06
CA TYR A 131 8.03 9.63 9.47
C TYR A 131 8.18 9.92 10.96
N THR A 132 8.48 8.88 11.75
CA THR A 132 8.84 9.00 13.17
C THR A 132 10.36 9.01 13.27
N PRO A 133 10.97 10.13 13.66
CA PRO A 133 12.42 10.23 13.85
C PRO A 133 12.91 9.36 14.99
N ARG A 134 14.23 9.16 15.07
CA ARG A 134 14.85 8.57 16.27
C ARG A 134 14.45 9.35 17.51
N GLN A 135 14.19 8.65 18.63
CA GLN A 135 13.71 9.23 19.87
C GLN A 135 14.82 9.64 20.82
N ASN A 136 16.06 9.20 20.56
CA ASN A 136 17.22 9.50 21.41
C ASN A 136 18.31 10.22 20.60
N GLY A 137 18.53 11.49 20.92
CA GLY A 137 19.46 12.36 20.19
C GLY A 137 18.88 12.85 18.86
N THR A 138 19.68 13.62 18.11
CA THR A 138 19.26 14.23 16.85
C THR A 138 19.99 13.71 15.63
N ASN A 139 21.11 12.95 15.81
CA ASN A 139 21.96 12.50 14.71
C ASN A 139 21.18 11.62 13.74
N GLY A 140 21.17 12.00 12.46
CA GLY A 140 20.45 11.30 11.40
C GLY A 140 18.97 11.68 11.27
N ILE A 141 18.40 12.56 12.11
CA ILE A 141 17.04 13.08 11.85
C ILE A 141 17.06 13.80 10.51
N ILE A 142 16.15 13.37 9.62
CA ILE A 142 16.04 13.89 8.25
C ILE A 142 15.46 15.32 8.32
N SER A 143 16.11 16.27 7.65
CA SER A 143 15.67 17.66 7.56
C SER A 143 15.19 18.05 6.17
N GLU A 144 15.70 17.38 5.13
CA GLU A 144 15.31 17.58 3.74
C GLU A 144 15.04 16.22 3.09
N TYR A 145 13.92 16.13 2.37
CA TYR A 145 13.45 14.86 1.82
C TYR A 145 12.77 15.01 0.47
N GLU A 146 12.73 13.91 -0.26
CA GLU A 146 11.83 13.62 -1.36
C GLU A 146 11.08 12.32 -1.04
N LEU A 147 9.76 12.29 -1.29
CA LEU A 147 8.90 11.12 -1.13
C LEU A 147 8.35 10.71 -2.49
N TYR A 148 8.56 9.45 -2.86
CA TYR A 148 8.14 8.91 -4.15
C TYR A 148 7.12 7.79 -3.94
N ALA A 149 6.06 7.79 -4.76
CA ALA A 149 5.19 6.62 -4.95
C ALA A 149 5.82 5.69 -5.99
N ILE A 150 5.79 4.39 -5.74
CA ILE A 150 6.30 3.34 -6.62
C ILE A 150 5.12 2.61 -7.22
N HIS A 151 5.04 2.58 -8.56
CA HIS A 151 3.99 1.91 -9.30
C HIS A 151 4.32 0.45 -9.59
N GLN A 152 3.33 -0.32 -10.03
CA GLN A 152 3.48 -1.76 -10.31
C GLN A 152 4.48 -2.06 -11.43
N ASP A 153 4.66 -1.15 -12.37
CA ASP A 153 5.67 -1.23 -13.44
C ASP A 153 7.08 -0.82 -13.00
N GLY A 154 7.26 -0.45 -11.71
CA GLY A 154 8.51 0.01 -11.13
C GLY A 154 8.83 1.49 -11.37
N SER A 155 7.98 2.22 -12.08
CA SER A 155 8.12 3.69 -12.21
C SER A 155 7.88 4.39 -10.88
N LYS A 156 8.40 5.63 -10.75
CA LYS A 156 8.31 6.42 -9.51
C LYS A 156 7.84 7.82 -9.80
N ASP A 157 6.85 8.29 -9.06
CA ASP A 157 6.37 9.65 -9.07
C ASP A 157 6.72 10.38 -7.79
N LEU A 158 7.28 11.59 -7.91
CA LEU A 158 7.51 12.46 -6.75
C LEU A 158 6.15 12.96 -6.22
N VAL A 159 5.76 12.53 -5.04
CA VAL A 159 4.47 12.90 -4.42
C VAL A 159 4.59 14.00 -3.38
N ALA A 160 5.76 14.17 -2.79
CA ALA A 160 6.04 15.27 -1.86
C ALA A 160 7.54 15.50 -1.71
N SER A 161 7.92 16.72 -1.32
CA SER A 161 9.28 17.08 -0.92
C SER A 161 9.25 18.23 0.10
N GLY A 162 10.30 18.38 0.88
CA GLY A 162 10.44 19.46 1.83
C GLY A 162 11.87 19.59 2.38
N SER A 163 12.22 20.76 2.89
CA SER A 163 13.56 21.09 3.43
C SER A 163 13.51 21.72 4.83
N ASP A 164 12.39 21.60 5.52
CA ASP A 164 12.10 22.33 6.77
C ASP A 164 11.70 21.43 7.96
N TRP A 165 11.94 20.12 7.87
CA TRP A 165 11.66 19.25 9.01
C TRP A 165 12.56 19.60 10.20
N ALA A 166 11.91 19.91 11.31
CA ALA A 166 12.61 20.21 12.55
C ALA A 166 13.43 18.99 13.03
N LEU A 167 14.64 19.25 13.51
CA LEU A 167 15.54 18.24 14.08
C LEU A 167 15.11 17.86 15.50
N ASP A 168 13.86 17.42 15.66
CA ASP A 168 13.26 16.96 16.90
C ASP A 168 12.64 15.57 16.76
N ALA A 169 12.28 14.93 17.86
CA ALA A 169 11.73 13.59 17.90
C ALA A 169 10.23 13.50 17.56
N LYS A 170 9.60 14.61 17.17
CA LYS A 170 8.18 14.62 16.82
C LYS A 170 7.95 14.03 15.43
N ASP A 171 6.83 13.32 15.27
CA ASP A 171 6.41 12.81 13.99
C ASP A 171 6.30 13.91 12.93
N LYS A 172 6.68 13.56 11.71
CA LYS A 172 6.55 14.39 10.53
C LYS A 172 5.49 13.76 9.63
N THR A 173 4.35 14.44 9.51
CA THR A 173 3.24 13.99 8.66
C THR A 173 3.27 14.70 7.32
N VAL A 174 3.20 13.93 6.26
CA VAL A 174 3.10 14.40 4.87
C VAL A 174 1.79 13.90 4.29
N SER A 175 0.98 14.81 3.75
CA SER A 175 -0.22 14.47 2.99
C SER A 175 -0.04 14.93 1.55
N PHE A 176 -0.49 14.10 0.61
CA PHE A 176 -0.37 14.32 -0.83
C PHE A 176 -1.65 13.87 -1.55
N ALA A 177 -1.76 14.20 -2.83
CA ALA A 177 -2.89 13.72 -3.64
C ALA A 177 -2.90 12.18 -3.65
N PRO A 178 -4.06 11.53 -3.41
CA PRO A 178 -4.15 10.09 -3.41
C PRO A 178 -3.62 9.49 -4.72
N VAL A 179 -2.77 8.47 -4.63
CA VAL A 179 -2.13 7.79 -5.76
C VAL A 179 -2.08 6.29 -5.50
N GLU A 180 -2.33 5.48 -6.53
CA GLU A 180 -2.15 4.03 -6.44
C GLU A 180 -0.67 3.69 -6.49
N ALA A 181 -0.21 2.89 -5.52
CA ALA A 181 1.19 2.52 -5.36
C ALA A 181 1.35 1.13 -4.78
N VAL A 182 2.46 0.48 -5.10
CA VAL A 182 2.94 -0.78 -4.50
C VAL A 182 4.02 -0.54 -3.44
N GLY A 183 4.37 0.71 -3.19
CA GLY A 183 5.34 1.11 -2.18
C GLY A 183 5.60 2.62 -2.16
N LEU A 184 6.29 3.08 -1.12
CA LEU A 184 6.79 4.45 -1.01
C LEU A 184 8.30 4.43 -0.74
N GLU A 185 9.03 5.36 -1.38
CA GLU A 185 10.44 5.61 -1.10
C GLU A 185 10.61 6.97 -0.45
N LEU A 186 11.16 6.99 0.77
CA LEU A 186 11.63 8.19 1.44
C LEU A 186 13.12 8.35 1.14
N LYS A 187 13.48 9.38 0.39
CA LYS A 187 14.86 9.74 0.08
C LYS A 187 15.31 10.88 0.98
N ALA A 188 16.25 10.60 1.86
CA ALA A 188 16.88 11.57 2.73
C ALA A 188 17.90 12.39 1.91
N ILE A 189 17.60 13.65 1.68
CA ILE A 189 18.50 14.59 0.97
C ILE A 189 19.48 15.22 1.94
N ALA A 190 18.98 15.66 3.11
CA ALA A 190 19.80 16.15 4.19
C ALA A 190 19.32 15.61 5.53
N GLY A 191 20.22 15.48 6.50
CA GLY A 191 19.93 15.05 7.87
C GLY A 191 21.04 15.43 8.84
N ALA A 192 20.71 15.45 10.12
CA ALA A 192 21.63 15.85 11.17
C ALA A 192 22.90 14.97 11.17
N GLY A 193 24.07 15.60 11.16
CA GLY A 193 25.36 14.91 11.07
C GLY A 193 25.67 14.31 9.69
N GLY A 194 24.85 14.57 8.69
CA GLY A 194 24.97 14.01 7.34
C GLY A 194 24.60 12.52 7.26
N PHE A 195 23.63 12.10 8.07
CA PHE A 195 23.07 10.74 8.11
C PHE A 195 21.55 10.78 7.90
N GLY A 196 20.96 9.63 7.56
CA GLY A 196 19.52 9.38 7.59
C GLY A 196 19.17 8.31 8.62
N THR A 197 18.13 8.55 9.40
CA THR A 197 17.56 7.59 10.36
C THR A 197 16.04 7.66 10.34
N ALA A 198 15.39 6.56 10.68
CA ALA A 198 13.96 6.52 10.98
C ALA A 198 13.72 5.48 12.08
N ALA A 199 12.85 5.81 13.04
CA ALA A 199 12.37 4.85 14.03
C ALA A 199 11.19 4.07 13.47
N GLU A 200 10.19 4.77 12.93
CA GLU A 200 9.01 4.15 12.31
C GLU A 200 8.61 4.87 11.04
N LEU A 201 8.05 4.12 10.11
CA LEU A 201 7.37 4.64 8.93
C LEU A 201 5.93 4.12 8.90
N ASN A 202 4.98 5.02 8.88
CA ASN A 202 3.57 4.69 8.78
C ASN A 202 2.99 5.24 7.50
N VAL A 203 2.29 4.40 6.75
CA VAL A 203 1.62 4.74 5.50
C VAL A 203 0.11 4.60 5.68
N TYR A 204 -0.63 5.52 5.12
CA TYR A 204 -2.08 5.52 5.21
C TYR A 204 -2.69 5.44 3.81
N ALA A 205 -3.55 4.46 3.64
CA ALA A 205 -4.42 4.36 2.48
C ALA A 205 -5.48 5.48 2.53
N TYR A 206 -5.90 5.94 1.36
CA TYR A 206 -7.03 6.83 1.18
C TYR A 206 -8.29 5.99 0.95
N GLY A 207 -9.15 5.90 1.94
CA GLY A 207 -10.32 5.03 1.97
C GLY A 207 -10.12 3.78 2.85
N PRO A 208 -11.09 2.86 2.83
CA PRO A 208 -10.99 1.57 3.51
C PRO A 208 -9.87 0.72 2.89
N ILE A 209 -9.28 -0.16 3.70
CA ILE A 209 -8.35 -1.18 3.22
C ILE A 209 -9.17 -2.44 2.98
N GLU A 210 -9.29 -2.80 1.70
CA GLU A 210 -9.88 -4.09 1.34
C GLU A 210 -8.84 -5.19 1.62
N PRO A 211 -9.27 -6.35 2.14
CA PRO A 211 -8.37 -7.47 2.30
C PRO A 211 -7.81 -7.92 0.96
N ALA A 212 -6.57 -8.41 0.96
CA ALA A 212 -5.98 -8.97 -0.24
C ALA A 212 -6.88 -10.10 -0.79
N PRO A 213 -7.12 -10.15 -2.10
CA PRO A 213 -7.96 -11.19 -2.69
C PRO A 213 -7.33 -12.57 -2.47
N VAL A 214 -8.15 -13.51 -2.00
CA VAL A 214 -7.73 -14.90 -1.81
C VAL A 214 -8.01 -15.68 -3.08
N TYR A 215 -6.94 -16.13 -3.73
CA TYR A 215 -7.04 -16.95 -4.93
C TYR A 215 -7.20 -18.43 -4.58
N VAL A 216 -8.27 -19.05 -5.09
CA VAL A 216 -8.56 -20.49 -4.95
C VAL A 216 -7.98 -21.20 -6.15
N PRO A 217 -7.03 -22.12 -6.00
CA PRO A 217 -6.45 -22.86 -7.13
C PRO A 217 -7.39 -23.95 -7.63
N VAL A 218 -7.31 -24.23 -8.94
CA VAL A 218 -8.07 -25.26 -9.66
C VAL A 218 -7.06 -26.06 -10.50
N ASP A 219 -6.67 -27.21 -10.00
CA ASP A 219 -5.65 -28.13 -10.57
C ASP A 219 -6.07 -28.68 -11.95
N ASP A 220 -5.12 -29.09 -12.79
CA ASP A 220 -5.38 -29.64 -14.12
C ASP A 220 -6.27 -30.89 -14.11
N ARG A 221 -6.42 -31.55 -12.97
CA ARG A 221 -7.25 -32.76 -12.77
C ARG A 221 -8.63 -32.44 -12.23
N ASP A 222 -8.96 -31.18 -11.96
CA ASP A 222 -10.27 -30.81 -11.41
C ASP A 222 -11.38 -31.13 -12.41
N ALA A 223 -12.46 -31.74 -11.90
CA ALA A 223 -13.58 -32.19 -12.72
C ALA A 223 -14.43 -31.04 -13.32
N SER A 224 -14.25 -29.81 -12.86
CA SER A 224 -14.90 -28.61 -13.41
C SER A 224 -14.24 -28.10 -14.69
N LEU A 225 -13.04 -28.57 -15.02
CA LEU A 225 -12.33 -28.23 -16.25
C LEU A 225 -12.87 -29.00 -17.44
N VAL A 226 -13.13 -28.31 -18.55
CA VAL A 226 -13.58 -28.91 -19.81
C VAL A 226 -12.47 -28.82 -20.84
N PHE A 227 -11.82 -29.94 -21.11
CA PHE A 227 -10.80 -30.08 -22.15
C PHE A 227 -11.43 -30.50 -23.47
N THR A 228 -11.09 -29.82 -24.56
CA THR A 228 -11.51 -30.14 -25.94
C THR A 228 -10.27 -30.32 -26.80
N GLY A 229 -10.27 -31.33 -27.71
CA GLY A 229 -9.10 -31.73 -28.48
C GLY A 229 -8.19 -32.69 -27.72
N ALA A 230 -7.00 -32.96 -28.28
CA ALA A 230 -6.04 -33.90 -27.68
C ALA A 230 -5.14 -33.21 -26.67
N TRP A 231 -5.22 -33.62 -25.42
CA TRP A 231 -4.36 -33.19 -24.32
C TRP A 231 -3.59 -34.37 -23.75
N ASN A 232 -2.31 -34.16 -23.49
CA ASN A 232 -1.41 -35.15 -22.89
C ASN A 232 -1.16 -34.77 -21.42
N ASN A 233 -1.01 -35.77 -20.56
CA ASN A 233 -0.64 -35.55 -19.17
C ASN A 233 0.89 -35.43 -19.05
N ASP A 234 1.35 -34.52 -18.20
CA ASP A 234 2.72 -34.43 -17.75
C ASP A 234 2.77 -34.55 -16.22
N SER A 235 3.89 -35.03 -15.68
CA SER A 235 4.07 -35.20 -14.24
C SER A 235 5.48 -34.82 -13.86
N ASN A 236 5.60 -33.74 -13.09
CA ASN A 236 6.86 -33.22 -12.61
C ASN A 236 6.62 -32.48 -11.27
N GLY A 237 7.51 -32.68 -10.31
CA GLY A 237 7.41 -32.04 -8.99
C GLY A 237 7.52 -30.51 -9.02
N SER A 238 7.81 -29.89 -10.16
CA SER A 238 7.79 -28.44 -10.34
C SER A 238 6.41 -27.87 -10.72
N PHE A 239 5.43 -28.72 -11.06
CA PHE A 239 4.05 -28.33 -11.33
C PHE A 239 3.23 -28.22 -10.03
N TYR A 240 2.13 -27.49 -10.09
CA TYR A 240 1.17 -27.45 -9.01
C TYR A 240 0.61 -28.87 -8.75
N GLU A 241 0.63 -29.33 -7.53
CA GLU A 241 0.30 -30.71 -7.13
C GLU A 241 1.01 -31.81 -7.97
N GLY A 242 2.08 -31.47 -8.69
CA GLY A 242 2.96 -32.39 -9.40
C GLY A 242 2.46 -32.84 -10.77
N THR A 243 1.41 -32.26 -11.33
CA THR A 243 0.85 -32.60 -12.66
C THR A 243 0.52 -31.36 -13.48
N ALA A 244 0.51 -31.51 -14.80
CA ALA A 244 0.07 -30.52 -15.77
C ALA A 244 -0.47 -31.24 -17.02
N ARG A 245 -1.09 -30.48 -17.93
CA ARG A 245 -1.47 -30.98 -19.27
C ARG A 245 -0.90 -30.10 -20.34
N TYR A 246 -0.54 -30.70 -21.48
CA TYR A 246 -0.11 -29.94 -22.64
C TYR A 246 -0.79 -30.41 -23.91
N THR A 247 -0.87 -29.54 -24.91
CA THR A 247 -1.40 -29.88 -26.23
C THR A 247 -0.48 -29.41 -27.34
N ASN A 248 -0.41 -30.25 -28.40
CA ASN A 248 0.21 -29.92 -29.68
C ASN A 248 -0.84 -29.63 -30.77
N GLU A 249 -2.13 -29.74 -30.45
CA GLU A 249 -3.22 -29.58 -31.39
C GLU A 249 -3.72 -28.14 -31.44
N ILE A 250 -3.57 -27.49 -32.61
CA ILE A 250 -4.15 -26.17 -32.85
C ILE A 250 -5.67 -26.24 -32.73
N GLY A 251 -6.28 -25.37 -31.97
CA GLY A 251 -7.72 -25.35 -31.68
C GLY A 251 -8.13 -26.17 -30.46
N ALA A 252 -7.24 -27.02 -29.91
CA ALA A 252 -7.50 -27.61 -28.60
C ALA A 252 -7.66 -26.55 -27.54
N SER A 253 -8.56 -26.78 -26.59
CA SER A 253 -8.85 -25.77 -25.56
C SER A 253 -9.12 -26.37 -24.20
N VAL A 254 -8.91 -25.58 -23.15
CA VAL A 254 -9.40 -25.82 -21.79
C VAL A 254 -10.33 -24.68 -21.40
N GLU A 255 -11.46 -25.01 -20.78
CA GLU A 255 -12.47 -24.05 -20.32
C GLU A 255 -12.80 -24.30 -18.85
N PHE A 256 -12.97 -23.22 -18.11
CA PHE A 256 -13.39 -23.22 -16.71
C PHE A 256 -14.47 -22.17 -16.47
N THR A 257 -15.51 -22.55 -15.71
CA THR A 257 -16.56 -21.64 -15.28
C THR A 257 -16.44 -21.43 -13.78
N PHE A 258 -16.39 -20.18 -13.34
CA PHE A 258 -16.27 -19.78 -11.93
C PHE A 258 -17.28 -18.68 -11.56
N VAL A 259 -17.48 -18.48 -10.27
CA VAL A 259 -18.21 -17.31 -9.72
C VAL A 259 -17.19 -16.51 -8.93
N GLY A 260 -16.98 -15.25 -9.33
CA GLY A 260 -15.92 -14.46 -8.69
C GLY A 260 -15.66 -13.14 -9.40
N THR A 261 -14.50 -12.53 -9.09
CA THR A 261 -14.09 -11.20 -9.57
C THR A 261 -12.74 -11.17 -10.29
N ALA A 262 -11.99 -12.29 -10.24
CA ALA A 262 -10.68 -12.40 -10.89
C ALA A 262 -10.35 -13.85 -11.23
N ILE A 263 -9.51 -14.04 -12.26
CA ILE A 263 -9.01 -15.36 -12.70
C ILE A 263 -7.58 -15.24 -13.21
N ARG A 264 -6.74 -16.22 -12.86
CA ARG A 264 -5.36 -16.38 -13.32
C ARG A 264 -5.16 -17.73 -13.97
N TRP A 265 -4.35 -17.75 -15.03
CA TRP A 265 -3.86 -18.98 -15.66
C TRP A 265 -2.36 -19.12 -15.40
N TYR A 266 -1.98 -20.29 -14.91
CA TYR A 266 -0.59 -20.69 -14.70
C TYR A 266 -0.24 -21.87 -15.58
N GLY A 267 0.98 -21.87 -16.09
CA GLY A 267 1.54 -22.93 -16.91
C GLY A 267 3.06 -22.83 -16.98
N GLN A 268 3.64 -23.47 -17.96
CA GLN A 268 5.08 -23.48 -18.18
C GLN A 268 5.45 -22.65 -19.41
N ASN A 269 6.57 -21.93 -19.34
CA ASN A 269 7.30 -21.43 -20.50
C ASN A 269 8.38 -22.43 -20.92
N ASP A 270 8.61 -22.60 -22.24
CA ASP A 270 9.73 -23.33 -22.79
C ASP A 270 10.10 -22.78 -24.18
N VAL A 271 11.36 -23.01 -24.61
CA VAL A 271 11.86 -22.61 -25.95
C VAL A 271 11.21 -23.38 -27.10
N ASN A 272 10.46 -24.42 -26.83
CA ASN A 272 9.71 -25.20 -27.80
C ASN A 272 8.20 -24.91 -27.75
N PHE A 273 7.77 -23.97 -26.90
CA PHE A 273 6.34 -23.65 -26.71
C PHE A 273 5.91 -22.52 -27.65
N GLY A 274 4.61 -22.40 -27.87
CA GLY A 274 4.01 -21.52 -28.85
C GLY A 274 3.16 -20.40 -28.22
N ALA A 275 1.86 -20.39 -28.61
CA ALA A 275 0.95 -19.31 -28.16
C ALA A 275 -0.48 -19.82 -27.97
N ALA A 276 -1.23 -19.14 -27.13
CA ALA A 276 -2.65 -19.37 -26.90
C ALA A 276 -3.44 -18.06 -26.94
N GLU A 277 -4.67 -18.12 -27.46
CA GLU A 277 -5.68 -17.09 -27.25
C GLU A 277 -6.44 -17.37 -25.97
N VAL A 278 -6.69 -16.32 -25.20
CA VAL A 278 -7.48 -16.37 -23.96
C VAL A 278 -8.77 -15.58 -24.14
N TYR A 279 -9.88 -16.24 -23.85
CA TYR A 279 -11.21 -15.65 -23.89
C TYR A 279 -11.79 -15.59 -22.49
N VAL A 280 -12.39 -14.45 -22.14
CA VAL A 280 -13.18 -14.28 -20.92
C VAL A 280 -14.61 -13.94 -21.35
N ASP A 281 -15.59 -14.70 -20.88
CA ASP A 281 -17.01 -14.59 -21.24
C ASP A 281 -17.26 -14.61 -22.77
N GLY A 282 -16.45 -15.38 -23.48
CA GLY A 282 -16.53 -15.50 -24.93
C GLY A 282 -15.90 -14.33 -25.71
N VAL A 283 -15.34 -13.33 -25.04
CA VAL A 283 -14.63 -12.20 -25.66
C VAL A 283 -13.13 -12.46 -25.61
N LEU A 284 -12.42 -12.25 -26.73
CA LEU A 284 -10.95 -12.36 -26.77
C LEU A 284 -10.35 -11.31 -25.81
N ALA A 285 -9.72 -11.78 -24.75
CA ALA A 285 -9.07 -10.96 -23.72
C ALA A 285 -7.57 -10.75 -24.02
N GLY A 286 -6.94 -11.66 -24.75
CA GLY A 286 -5.54 -11.52 -25.15
C GLY A 286 -4.97 -12.75 -25.86
N GLU A 287 -3.77 -12.57 -26.42
CA GLU A 287 -2.91 -13.64 -26.91
C GLU A 287 -1.69 -13.75 -26.00
N VAL A 288 -1.39 -14.97 -25.54
CA VAL A 288 -0.29 -15.26 -24.62
C VAL A 288 0.76 -16.07 -25.37
N ASN A 289 1.96 -15.53 -25.46
CA ASN A 289 3.13 -16.23 -25.97
C ASN A 289 3.83 -16.95 -24.81
N VAL A 290 3.91 -18.27 -24.84
CA VAL A 290 4.54 -19.11 -23.82
C VAL A 290 5.94 -19.59 -24.22
N TYR A 291 6.50 -19.02 -25.31
CA TYR A 291 7.90 -19.20 -25.68
C TYR A 291 8.81 -18.43 -24.73
N GLY A 292 9.79 -19.10 -24.13
CA GLY A 292 10.76 -18.45 -23.24
C GLY A 292 11.71 -19.45 -22.58
N PRO A 293 12.57 -19.00 -21.65
CA PRO A 293 13.34 -19.90 -20.82
C PRO A 293 12.43 -20.85 -20.04
N ALA A 294 12.83 -22.12 -19.92
CA ALA A 294 12.03 -23.14 -19.24
C ALA A 294 11.78 -22.75 -17.78
N ALA A 295 10.53 -22.55 -17.41
CA ALA A 295 10.08 -22.22 -16.06
C ALA A 295 8.63 -22.69 -15.84
N ALA A 296 8.39 -23.49 -14.81
CA ALA A 296 7.06 -23.95 -14.42
C ALA A 296 6.34 -22.94 -13.53
N GLN A 297 5.02 -23.11 -13.38
CA GLN A 297 4.13 -22.29 -12.54
C GLN A 297 4.25 -20.77 -12.82
N GLN A 298 4.43 -20.41 -14.09
CA GLN A 298 4.46 -19.01 -14.49
C GLN A 298 3.03 -18.47 -14.59
N LEU A 299 2.79 -17.26 -14.07
CA LEU A 299 1.56 -16.52 -14.33
C LEU A 299 1.56 -16.12 -15.83
N LEU A 300 0.71 -16.74 -16.60
CA LEU A 300 0.64 -16.56 -18.06
C LEU A 300 -0.44 -15.57 -18.47
N PHE A 301 -1.53 -15.51 -17.71
CA PHE A 301 -2.64 -14.59 -17.95
C PHE A 301 -3.35 -14.23 -16.64
N GLU A 302 -3.84 -13.01 -16.57
CA GLU A 302 -4.64 -12.49 -15.45
C GLU A 302 -5.78 -11.63 -15.98
N ALA A 303 -6.96 -11.80 -15.41
CA ALA A 303 -8.11 -10.88 -15.55
C ALA A 303 -8.65 -10.54 -14.18
N ASP A 304 -8.48 -9.28 -13.78
CA ASP A 304 -8.94 -8.72 -12.51
C ASP A 304 -10.10 -7.75 -12.71
N GLY A 305 -10.79 -7.42 -11.61
CA GLY A 305 -11.83 -6.40 -11.62
C GLY A 305 -13.08 -6.76 -12.39
N LEU A 306 -13.33 -8.06 -12.60
CA LEU A 306 -14.59 -8.55 -13.16
C LEU A 306 -15.74 -8.20 -12.19
N ALA A 307 -16.92 -7.91 -12.71
CA ALA A 307 -18.10 -7.75 -11.85
C ALA A 307 -18.36 -9.09 -11.13
N TYR A 308 -18.63 -9.06 -9.82
CA TYR A 308 -18.94 -10.30 -9.11
C TYR A 308 -20.09 -11.04 -9.79
N GLY A 309 -19.83 -12.25 -10.27
CA GLY A 309 -20.79 -13.04 -11.02
C GLY A 309 -20.20 -14.31 -11.61
N LYS A 310 -21.01 -14.98 -12.44
CA LYS A 310 -20.57 -16.17 -13.18
C LYS A 310 -19.78 -15.75 -14.41
N HIS A 311 -18.56 -16.24 -14.52
CA HIS A 311 -17.64 -16.00 -15.63
C HIS A 311 -17.13 -17.31 -16.22
N THR A 312 -16.62 -17.24 -17.44
CA THR A 312 -15.99 -18.36 -18.14
C THR A 312 -14.66 -17.91 -18.70
N ILE A 313 -13.57 -18.62 -18.36
CA ILE A 313 -12.28 -18.48 -19.05
C ILE A 313 -12.10 -19.66 -20.00
N ARG A 314 -11.59 -19.39 -21.21
CA ARG A 314 -11.23 -20.41 -22.18
C ARG A 314 -9.88 -20.07 -22.82
N ILE A 315 -8.98 -21.04 -22.78
CA ILE A 315 -7.66 -20.95 -23.40
C ILE A 315 -7.67 -21.84 -24.64
N VAL A 316 -7.25 -21.31 -25.80
CA VAL A 316 -7.22 -22.00 -27.09
C VAL A 316 -5.79 -22.02 -27.63
N CYS A 317 -5.26 -23.18 -27.90
CA CYS A 317 -3.96 -23.34 -28.57
C CYS A 317 -4.02 -22.80 -29.99
N VAL A 318 -3.21 -21.78 -30.33
CA VAL A 318 -3.10 -21.22 -31.68
C VAL A 318 -1.74 -21.51 -32.31
N SER A 319 -0.74 -21.79 -31.47
CA SER A 319 0.57 -22.27 -31.90
C SER A 319 1.09 -23.30 -30.89
N PRO A 320 1.52 -24.51 -31.33
CA PRO A 320 1.97 -25.55 -30.39
C PRO A 320 3.37 -25.25 -29.85
N VAL A 321 3.70 -25.62 -28.65
CA VAL A 321 2.97 -26.34 -27.62
C VAL A 321 2.34 -25.33 -26.66
N VAL A 322 1.19 -25.66 -26.04
CA VAL A 322 0.59 -24.91 -24.96
C VAL A 322 0.46 -25.85 -23.76
N ASP A 323 0.92 -25.38 -22.61
CA ASP A 323 0.86 -26.06 -21.31
C ASP A 323 -0.21 -25.43 -20.42
N PHE A 324 -0.86 -26.27 -19.61
CA PHE A 324 -1.85 -25.88 -18.61
C PHE A 324 -1.52 -26.60 -17.30
N ASP A 325 -1.11 -25.84 -16.28
CA ASP A 325 -0.84 -26.34 -14.93
C ASP A 325 -2.10 -26.18 -14.07
N TYR A 326 -2.52 -24.95 -13.81
CA TYR A 326 -3.73 -24.67 -13.02
C TYR A 326 -4.33 -23.29 -13.32
N PHE A 327 -5.59 -23.11 -12.96
CA PHE A 327 -6.19 -21.81 -12.75
C PHE A 327 -6.14 -21.42 -11.28
N SER A 328 -6.26 -20.12 -10.98
CA SER A 328 -6.68 -19.66 -9.67
C SER A 328 -7.65 -18.49 -9.81
N TYR A 329 -8.69 -18.44 -8.98
CA TYR A 329 -9.74 -17.42 -9.08
C TYR A 329 -10.09 -16.85 -7.70
N VAL A 330 -10.58 -15.60 -7.69
CA VAL A 330 -11.12 -14.95 -6.49
C VAL A 330 -12.63 -15.21 -6.47
N GLY A 331 -13.07 -16.02 -5.52
CA GLY A 331 -14.47 -16.29 -5.24
C GLY A 331 -15.12 -15.27 -4.28
N GLU A 332 -16.05 -15.75 -3.42
CA GLU A 332 -16.61 -14.97 -2.30
C GLU A 332 -15.61 -14.80 -1.17
#